data_7b5d15ad1f0f193fc50d61db73fddf8e
#
_entry.id   7b5d15ad1f0f193fc50d61db73fddf8e
#
_cell.length_a   1.000
_cell.length_b   1.000
_cell.length_c   1.000
_cell.angle_alpha   90.00
_cell.angle_beta   90.00
_cell.angle_gamma   90.00
#
_symmetry.space_group_name_H-M   'P 1'
#
loop_
_entity.id
_entity.type
_entity.pdbx_description
1 polymer ?
#
loop_
_entity_poly.entity_id
_entity_poly.type
_entity_poly.pdbx_seq_one_letter_code
_entity_poly.pdbx_strand_id
1 'polypeptide(L)'
;MALQNLDNRSIVLDTETTGMPVTDGHRIIEIGCVELIGRRLTGRHFHVYLQPDRESDEGAIGVHGITNEFLVGKPRFAEVADEFFEFIKGAQLIIHNAAFDVGFINNEFALMGSQDRADITQHCSILDTLMMARERHPGQRNSLDALCKRYGVDNS
;
A
#
# COMPACT_ATOMS: atom_id res chain seq x y z
N MET A 1 -0.92 16.74 -24.09
CA MET A 1 0.44 16.51 -23.75
C MET A 1 0.57 15.32 -22.83
N ALA A 2 1.54 14.46 -23.14
CA ALA A 2 1.76 13.22 -22.36
C ALA A 2 2.05 13.50 -20.89
N LEU A 3 2.79 14.56 -20.57
CA LEU A 3 3.12 14.94 -19.20
C LEU A 3 1.90 15.28 -18.36
N GLN A 4 0.89 15.91 -18.96
CA GLN A 4 -0.34 16.26 -18.25
C GLN A 4 -1.14 15.02 -17.86
N ASN A 5 -1.12 13.97 -18.71
CA ASN A 5 -1.79 12.72 -18.42
C ASN A 5 -1.10 11.98 -17.25
N LEU A 6 0.23 12.06 -17.18
CA LEU A 6 0.99 11.48 -16.09
C LEU A 6 0.70 12.18 -14.77
N ASP A 7 0.58 13.53 -14.79
CA ASP A 7 0.27 14.32 -13.61
C ASP A 7 -1.11 14.00 -13.03
N ASN A 8 -2.01 13.46 -13.85
CA ASN A 8 -3.37 13.11 -13.42
C ASN A 8 -3.51 11.64 -13.04
N ARG A 9 -2.43 10.87 -13.11
CA ARG A 9 -2.47 9.46 -12.77
C ARG A 9 -2.22 9.29 -11.27
N SER A 10 -3.20 8.72 -10.59
CA SER A 10 -3.11 8.41 -9.17
C SER A 10 -3.37 6.91 -8.95
N ILE A 11 -2.81 6.39 -7.88
CA ILE A 11 -3.02 5.00 -7.48
C ILE A 11 -3.37 5.00 -6.00
N VAL A 12 -4.55 4.48 -5.69
CA VAL A 12 -4.93 4.19 -4.30
C VAL A 12 -4.26 2.87 -3.93
N LEU A 13 -3.45 2.89 -2.88
CA LEU A 13 -2.63 1.75 -2.49
C LEU A 13 -2.86 1.42 -1.02
N ASP A 14 -2.96 0.13 -0.74
CA ASP A 14 -3.04 -0.39 0.63
C ASP A 14 -2.22 -1.67 0.73
N THR A 15 -1.69 -1.95 1.92
CA THR A 15 -0.94 -3.17 2.19
C THR A 15 -1.44 -3.84 3.47
N GLU A 16 -1.25 -5.15 3.54
CA GLU A 16 -1.36 -5.91 4.78
C GLU A 16 0.00 -6.57 5.06
N THR A 17 0.31 -6.73 6.35
CA THR A 17 1.62 -7.21 6.79
C THR A 17 1.50 -8.31 7.82
N THR A 18 2.62 -8.98 8.10
CA THR A 18 2.68 -9.98 9.17
C THR A 18 2.58 -9.36 10.57
N GLY A 19 2.73 -8.07 10.69
CA GLY A 19 2.70 -7.35 11.96
C GLY A 19 3.44 -6.02 11.83
N MET A 20 3.77 -5.41 12.95
CA MET A 20 4.54 -4.15 13.00
C MET A 20 5.40 -4.12 14.25
N PRO A 21 6.52 -3.34 14.25
CA PRO A 21 6.99 -2.48 13.15
C PRO A 21 7.79 -3.26 12.11
N VAL A 22 8.11 -2.59 11.00
CA VAL A 22 8.95 -3.17 9.94
C VAL A 22 10.33 -3.58 10.45
N THR A 23 10.86 -2.86 11.44
CA THR A 23 12.17 -3.13 12.04
C THR A 23 12.24 -4.46 12.80
N ASP A 24 11.10 -5.07 13.13
CA ASP A 24 11.06 -6.39 13.77
C ASP A 24 11.02 -7.53 12.74
N GLY A 25 11.36 -7.24 11.50
CA GLY A 25 11.42 -8.23 10.43
C GLY A 25 10.07 -8.58 9.82
N HIS A 26 9.05 -7.77 10.09
CA HIS A 26 7.74 -7.99 9.49
C HIS A 26 7.77 -7.72 7.98
N ARG A 27 6.91 -8.41 7.26
CA ARG A 27 6.89 -8.43 5.80
C ARG A 27 5.48 -8.16 5.28
N ILE A 28 5.40 -7.68 4.04
CA ILE A 28 4.12 -7.47 3.35
C ILE A 28 3.55 -8.82 2.93
N ILE A 29 2.24 -9.01 3.10
CA ILE A 29 1.52 -10.21 2.68
C ILE A 29 0.42 -9.93 1.65
N GLU A 30 0.04 -8.66 1.48
CA GLU A 30 -0.93 -8.28 0.46
C GLU A 30 -0.63 -6.86 -0.01
N ILE A 31 -0.74 -6.65 -1.32
CA ILE A 31 -0.69 -5.30 -1.92
C ILE A 31 -1.93 -5.16 -2.80
N GLY A 32 -2.69 -4.09 -2.57
CA GLY A 32 -3.83 -3.74 -3.40
C GLY A 32 -3.67 -2.33 -3.96
N CYS A 33 -3.84 -2.19 -5.28
CA CYS A 33 -3.73 -0.92 -5.97
C CYS A 33 -4.85 -0.78 -6.98
N VAL A 34 -5.46 0.41 -7.04
CA VAL A 34 -6.39 0.75 -8.12
C VAL A 34 -5.96 2.07 -8.76
N GLU A 35 -6.07 2.13 -10.07
CA GLU A 35 -5.64 3.29 -10.84
C GLU A 35 -6.79 4.26 -11.08
N LEU A 36 -6.49 5.56 -10.92
CA LEU A 36 -7.37 6.64 -11.32
C LEU A 36 -6.64 7.53 -12.30
N ILE A 37 -7.38 8.01 -13.30
CA ILE A 37 -6.92 9.08 -14.19
C ILE A 37 -8.00 10.15 -14.22
N GLY A 38 -7.61 11.39 -13.90
CA GLY A 38 -8.56 12.48 -13.82
C GLY A 38 -9.65 12.22 -12.77
N ARG A 39 -9.31 11.58 -11.66
CA ARG A 39 -10.20 11.24 -10.54
C ARG A 39 -11.25 10.19 -10.86
N ARG A 40 -11.05 9.43 -11.94
CA ARG A 40 -11.96 8.33 -12.33
C ARG A 40 -11.21 7.02 -12.35
N LEU A 41 -11.86 5.97 -11.86
CA LEU A 41 -11.33 4.60 -11.93
C LEU A 41 -11.17 4.20 -13.40
N THR A 42 -10.01 3.65 -13.75
CA THR A 42 -9.72 3.20 -15.11
C THR A 42 -10.06 1.73 -15.32
N GLY A 43 -10.27 0.98 -14.23
CA GLY A 43 -10.38 -0.47 -14.27
C GLY A 43 -9.05 -1.19 -14.17
N ARG A 44 -7.93 -0.48 -14.33
CA ARG A 44 -6.61 -1.08 -14.11
C ARG A 44 -6.33 -1.18 -12.63
N HIS A 45 -5.80 -2.32 -12.21
CA HIS A 45 -5.49 -2.58 -10.81
C HIS A 45 -4.30 -3.54 -10.72
N PHE A 46 -3.69 -3.56 -9.53
CA PHE A 46 -2.68 -4.55 -9.17
C PHE A 46 -3.07 -5.12 -7.81
N HIS A 47 -3.19 -6.43 -7.71
CA HIS A 47 -3.54 -7.08 -6.46
C HIS A 47 -2.78 -8.40 -6.35
N VAL A 48 -2.09 -8.58 -5.23
CA VAL A 48 -1.31 -9.79 -5.01
C VAL A 48 -1.27 -10.14 -3.53
N TYR A 49 -1.34 -11.44 -3.22
CA TYR A 49 -0.96 -11.98 -1.92
C TYR A 49 0.46 -12.51 -2.01
N LEU A 50 1.23 -12.34 -0.93
CA LEU A 50 2.65 -12.66 -0.93
C LEU A 50 2.99 -13.66 0.16
N GLN A 51 3.91 -14.58 -0.14
CA GLN A 51 4.52 -15.46 0.85
C GLN A 51 5.64 -14.69 1.56
N PRO A 52 5.51 -14.42 2.88
CA PRO A 52 6.49 -13.59 3.60
C PRO A 52 7.66 -14.37 4.18
N ASP A 53 7.67 -15.69 4.07
CA ASP A 53 8.67 -16.60 4.68
C ASP A 53 8.75 -16.46 6.20
N ARG A 54 7.65 -16.08 6.84
CA ARG A 54 7.49 -16.06 8.29
C ARG A 54 6.00 -16.10 8.63
N GLU A 55 5.69 -16.42 9.88
CA GLU A 55 4.31 -16.39 10.33
C GLU A 55 3.87 -14.96 10.66
N SER A 56 2.60 -14.68 10.43
CA SER A 56 1.97 -13.45 10.87
C SER A 56 1.71 -13.49 12.37
N ASP A 57 1.80 -12.34 13.02
CA ASP A 57 1.39 -12.20 14.41
C ASP A 57 -0.11 -12.43 14.53
N GLU A 58 -0.53 -13.04 15.65
CA GLU A 58 -1.96 -13.29 15.90
C GLU A 58 -2.79 -12.02 15.87
N GLY A 59 -2.24 -10.92 16.39
CA GLY A 59 -2.92 -9.63 16.36
C GLY A 59 -3.13 -9.12 14.94
N ALA A 60 -2.16 -9.35 14.04
CA ALA A 60 -2.30 -8.97 12.63
C ALA A 60 -3.37 -9.82 11.96
N ILE A 61 -3.36 -11.13 12.17
CA ILE A 61 -4.38 -12.04 11.62
C ILE A 61 -5.77 -11.64 12.09
N GLY A 62 -5.89 -11.22 13.35
CA GLY A 62 -7.16 -10.74 13.89
C GLY A 62 -7.69 -9.50 13.19
N VAL A 63 -6.81 -8.69 12.62
CA VAL A 63 -7.19 -7.48 11.87
C VAL A 63 -7.56 -7.79 10.42
N HIS A 64 -6.68 -8.50 9.68
CA HIS A 64 -6.86 -8.69 8.24
C HIS A 64 -7.45 -10.06 7.87
N GLY A 65 -7.43 -11.03 8.79
CA GLY A 65 -8.03 -12.36 8.54
C GLY A 65 -7.26 -13.24 7.57
N ILE A 66 -6.05 -12.86 7.16
CA ILE A 66 -5.25 -13.63 6.20
C ILE A 66 -4.40 -14.63 7.00
N THR A 67 -4.67 -15.92 6.82
CA THR A 67 -3.98 -16.96 7.57
C THR A 67 -2.64 -17.33 6.93
N ASN A 68 -1.74 -17.89 7.74
CA ASN A 68 -0.46 -18.39 7.22
C ASN A 68 -0.67 -19.49 6.18
N GLU A 69 -1.65 -20.34 6.38
CA GLU A 69 -2.00 -21.43 5.45
C GLU A 69 -2.45 -20.92 4.10
N PHE A 70 -3.21 -19.83 4.08
CA PHE A 70 -3.67 -19.20 2.84
C PHE A 70 -2.48 -18.73 1.98
N LEU A 71 -1.40 -18.29 2.62
CA LEU A 71 -0.24 -17.73 1.93
C LEU A 71 0.73 -18.80 1.39
N VAL A 72 0.53 -20.06 1.74
CA VAL A 72 1.36 -21.14 1.19
C VAL A 72 1.21 -21.19 -0.33
N GLY A 73 2.33 -21.19 -1.04
CA GLY A 73 2.34 -21.23 -2.50
C GLY A 73 2.17 -19.88 -3.19
N LYS A 74 1.95 -18.80 -2.43
CA LYS A 74 1.90 -17.46 -3.01
C LYS A 74 3.30 -16.99 -3.42
N PRO A 75 3.40 -16.11 -4.42
CA PRO A 75 4.72 -15.59 -4.82
C PRO A 75 5.35 -14.77 -3.73
N ARG A 76 6.67 -14.68 -3.75
CA ARG A 76 7.41 -13.76 -2.89
C ARG A 76 7.46 -12.39 -3.55
N PHE A 77 7.71 -11.35 -2.75
CA PHE A 77 7.76 -9.98 -3.27
C PHE A 77 8.74 -9.85 -4.44
N ALA A 78 9.91 -10.47 -4.35
CA ALA A 78 10.92 -10.38 -5.41
C ALA A 78 10.41 -10.89 -6.77
N GLU A 79 9.46 -11.82 -6.78
CA GLU A 79 8.90 -12.37 -8.01
C GLU A 79 7.94 -11.41 -8.71
N VAL A 80 7.32 -10.49 -7.97
CA VAL A 80 6.34 -9.54 -8.50
C VAL A 80 6.83 -8.09 -8.47
N ALA A 81 8.05 -7.87 -7.97
CA ALA A 81 8.58 -6.52 -7.72
C ALA A 81 8.63 -5.66 -8.97
N ASP A 82 9.07 -6.23 -10.10
CA ASP A 82 9.18 -5.47 -11.35
C ASP A 82 7.80 -5.05 -11.87
N GLU A 83 6.84 -5.96 -11.86
CA GLU A 83 5.47 -5.66 -12.28
C GLU A 83 4.83 -4.62 -11.36
N PHE A 84 5.01 -4.75 -10.07
CA PHE A 84 4.51 -3.79 -9.09
C PHE A 84 5.11 -2.41 -9.32
N PHE A 85 6.44 -2.34 -9.46
CA PHE A 85 7.14 -1.08 -9.65
C PHE A 85 6.70 -0.39 -10.96
N GLU A 86 6.60 -1.13 -12.04
CA GLU A 86 6.13 -0.59 -13.32
C GLU A 86 4.69 -0.04 -13.21
N PHE A 87 3.86 -0.67 -12.37
CA PHE A 87 2.49 -0.18 -12.16
C PHE A 87 2.46 1.15 -11.43
N ILE A 88 3.33 1.36 -10.42
CA ILE A 88 3.25 2.55 -9.55
C ILE A 88 4.16 3.69 -9.98
N LYS A 89 5.24 3.44 -10.72
CA LYS A 89 6.23 4.50 -10.99
C LYS A 89 5.61 5.68 -11.73
N GLY A 90 5.99 6.88 -11.33
CA GLY A 90 5.50 8.12 -11.94
C GLY A 90 4.13 8.56 -11.48
N ALA A 91 3.43 7.77 -10.67
CA ALA A 91 2.10 8.10 -10.19
C ALA A 91 2.14 8.86 -8.85
N GLN A 92 1.02 9.48 -8.52
CA GLN A 92 0.75 9.91 -7.16
C GLN A 92 0.12 8.74 -6.42
N LEU A 93 0.76 8.29 -5.35
CA LEU A 93 0.22 7.23 -4.50
C LEU A 93 -0.65 7.85 -3.41
N ILE A 94 -1.90 7.42 -3.34
CA ILE A 94 -2.86 7.86 -2.34
C ILE A 94 -2.96 6.75 -1.30
N ILE A 95 -2.48 7.03 -0.08
CA ILE A 95 -2.33 6.03 0.97
C ILE A 95 -2.83 6.61 2.29
N HIS A 96 -3.59 5.82 3.04
CA HIS A 96 -4.01 6.21 4.38
C HIS A 96 -2.93 5.78 5.39
N ASN A 97 -2.31 6.75 6.06
CA ASN A 97 -1.15 6.55 6.93
C ASN A 97 0.07 6.07 6.13
N ALA A 98 0.47 6.89 5.17
CA ALA A 98 1.43 6.52 4.13
C ALA A 98 2.80 6.07 4.66
N ALA A 99 3.29 6.66 5.75
CA ALA A 99 4.59 6.30 6.30
C ALA A 99 4.70 4.80 6.62
N PHE A 100 3.59 4.18 7.05
CA PHE A 100 3.55 2.75 7.34
C PHE A 100 3.77 1.94 6.07
N ASP A 101 2.94 2.14 5.04
CA ASP A 101 3.01 1.37 3.80
C ASP A 101 4.30 1.64 3.02
N VAL A 102 4.70 2.90 2.93
CA VAL A 102 5.95 3.30 2.26
C VAL A 102 7.15 2.62 2.93
N GLY A 103 7.19 2.61 4.26
CA GLY A 103 8.27 1.97 5.00
C GLY A 103 8.37 0.47 4.69
N PHE A 104 7.25 -0.23 4.64
CA PHE A 104 7.23 -1.65 4.31
C PHE A 104 7.62 -1.91 2.86
N ILE A 105 7.13 -1.10 1.92
CA ILE A 105 7.48 -1.23 0.49
C ILE A 105 8.97 -0.97 0.28
N ASN A 106 9.50 0.09 0.86
CA ASN A 106 10.93 0.39 0.77
C ASN A 106 11.78 -0.76 1.31
N ASN A 107 11.35 -1.33 2.44
CA ASN A 107 12.06 -2.46 3.05
C ASN A 107 12.07 -3.69 2.13
N GLU A 108 10.97 -3.97 1.45
CA GLU A 108 10.90 -5.11 0.53
C GLU A 108 11.91 -4.95 -0.62
N PHE A 109 11.98 -3.76 -1.22
CA PHE A 109 12.98 -3.50 -2.26
C PHE A 109 14.41 -3.59 -1.73
N ALA A 110 14.67 -3.09 -0.52
CA ALA A 110 15.99 -3.18 0.11
C ALA A 110 16.40 -4.63 0.37
N LEU A 111 15.47 -5.46 0.86
CA LEU A 111 15.76 -6.87 1.15
C LEU A 111 16.12 -7.67 -0.10
N MET A 112 15.55 -7.32 -1.24
CA MET A 112 15.90 -7.98 -2.49
C MET A 112 17.16 -7.40 -3.16
N GLY A 113 17.79 -6.40 -2.54
CA GLY A 113 19.01 -5.79 -3.05
C GLY A 113 18.77 -4.71 -4.10
N SER A 114 17.55 -4.24 -4.29
CA SER A 114 17.21 -3.22 -5.28
C SER A 114 17.35 -1.82 -4.68
N GLN A 115 18.59 -1.33 -4.60
CA GLN A 115 18.86 -0.04 -3.95
C GLN A 115 18.24 1.16 -4.68
N ASP A 116 18.15 1.08 -6.00
CA ASP A 116 17.54 2.12 -6.83
C ASP A 116 16.04 2.28 -6.60
N ARG A 117 15.38 1.27 -6.05
CA ARG A 117 13.94 1.28 -5.74
C ARG A 117 13.64 1.24 -4.24
N ALA A 118 14.66 1.29 -3.39
CA ALA A 118 14.50 1.18 -1.94
C ALA A 118 13.90 2.43 -1.28
N ASP A 119 13.70 3.49 -2.07
CA ASP A 119 12.93 4.66 -1.65
C ASP A 119 11.97 5.05 -2.77
N ILE A 120 10.72 4.61 -2.66
CA ILE A 120 9.71 4.84 -3.70
C ILE A 120 9.32 6.32 -3.82
N THR A 121 9.63 7.17 -2.84
CA THR A 121 9.34 8.60 -2.93
C THR A 121 10.21 9.30 -3.97
N GLN A 122 11.27 8.65 -4.45
CA GLN A 122 12.07 9.14 -5.57
C GLN A 122 11.39 8.86 -6.92
N HIS A 123 10.40 7.99 -6.94
CA HIS A 123 9.73 7.54 -8.18
C HIS A 123 8.25 7.91 -8.23
N CYS A 124 7.66 8.21 -7.07
CA CYS A 124 6.24 8.51 -6.92
C CYS A 124 6.07 9.68 -5.96
N SER A 125 5.03 10.48 -6.17
CA SER A 125 4.60 11.42 -5.14
C SER A 125 3.63 10.71 -4.19
N ILE A 126 3.50 11.23 -2.97
CA ILE A 126 2.69 10.60 -1.92
C ILE A 126 1.64 11.58 -1.44
N LEU A 127 0.40 11.14 -1.39
CA LEU A 127 -0.69 11.86 -0.75
C LEU A 127 -1.21 11.02 0.41
N ASP A 128 -1.01 11.50 1.63
CA ASP A 128 -1.43 10.80 2.84
C ASP A 128 -2.81 11.28 3.27
N THR A 129 -3.81 10.43 3.10
CA THR A 129 -5.20 10.78 3.42
C THR A 129 -5.46 10.88 4.92
N LEU A 130 -4.66 10.21 5.76
CA LEU A 130 -4.75 10.37 7.21
C LEU A 130 -4.32 11.78 7.62
N MET A 131 -3.22 12.29 7.07
CA MET A 131 -2.77 13.66 7.35
C MET A 131 -3.78 14.68 6.88
N MET A 132 -4.36 14.50 5.69
CA MET A 132 -5.43 15.36 5.20
C MET A 132 -6.63 15.35 6.13
N ALA A 133 -7.01 14.18 6.62
CA ALA A 133 -8.15 14.03 7.53
C ALA A 133 -7.88 14.74 8.88
N ARG A 134 -6.65 14.65 9.39
CA ARG A 134 -6.26 15.34 10.62
C ARG A 134 -6.34 16.85 10.48
N GLU A 135 -6.02 17.38 9.33
CA GLU A 135 -6.15 18.80 9.04
C GLU A 135 -7.62 19.24 8.97
N ARG A 136 -8.49 18.42 8.39
CA ARG A 136 -9.91 18.71 8.21
C ARG A 136 -10.74 18.42 9.47
N HIS A 137 -10.33 17.45 10.27
CA HIS A 137 -11.06 16.95 11.44
C HIS A 137 -10.16 16.87 12.67
N PRO A 138 -9.56 17.98 13.12
CA PRO A 138 -8.67 17.95 14.27
C PRO A 138 -9.40 17.46 15.53
N GLY A 139 -8.71 16.61 16.29
CA GLY A 139 -9.28 16.04 17.52
C GLY A 139 -10.29 14.94 17.33
N GLN A 140 -10.60 14.54 16.09
CA GLN A 140 -11.51 13.43 15.80
C GLN A 140 -10.72 12.19 15.38
N ARG A 141 -11.41 11.03 15.42
CA ARG A 141 -10.83 9.80 14.90
C ARG A 141 -10.76 9.87 13.38
N ASN A 142 -9.59 9.56 12.81
CA ASN A 142 -9.33 9.66 11.38
C ASN A 142 -8.78 8.35 10.81
N SER A 143 -9.05 7.20 11.46
CA SER A 143 -8.81 5.90 10.85
C SER A 143 -9.64 5.76 9.57
N LEU A 144 -9.26 4.85 8.69
CA LEU A 144 -10.03 4.63 7.47
C LEU A 144 -11.48 4.29 7.77
N ASP A 145 -11.73 3.42 8.78
CA ASP A 145 -13.09 3.08 9.19
C ASP A 145 -13.87 4.29 9.69
N ALA A 146 -13.24 5.15 10.51
CA ALA A 146 -13.90 6.35 11.02
C ALA A 146 -14.25 7.32 9.89
N LEU A 147 -13.38 7.48 8.89
CA LEU A 147 -13.64 8.33 7.74
C LEU A 147 -14.74 7.77 6.85
N CYS A 148 -14.72 6.46 6.59
CA CYS A 148 -15.78 5.82 5.82
C CYS A 148 -17.14 6.00 6.49
N LYS A 149 -17.19 5.84 7.81
CA LYS A 149 -18.41 6.05 8.58
C LYS A 149 -18.88 7.51 8.50
N ARG A 150 -17.94 8.46 8.64
CA ARG A 150 -18.24 9.91 8.61
C ARG A 150 -18.76 10.37 7.25
N TYR A 151 -18.20 9.84 6.17
CA TYR A 151 -18.57 10.20 4.80
C TYR A 151 -19.61 9.25 4.17
N GLY A 152 -20.06 8.25 4.91
CA GLY A 152 -21.08 7.32 4.41
C GLY A 152 -20.57 6.37 3.32
N VAL A 153 -19.27 6.02 3.35
CA VAL A 153 -18.65 5.13 2.38
C VAL A 153 -18.57 3.72 2.95
N ASP A 154 -18.96 2.72 2.14
CA ASP A 154 -18.82 1.32 2.49
C ASP A 154 -17.36 0.89 2.19
N ASN A 155 -16.68 0.35 3.22
CA ASN A 155 -15.32 -0.14 3.10
C ASN A 155 -15.19 -1.65 3.38
N SER A 156 -16.32 -2.34 3.37
CA SER A 156 -16.35 -3.79 3.61
C SER A 156 -15.75 -4.60 2.46
#